data_fe73f2bd392b76c225147134124c0d89
#
_entry.id   fe73f2bd392b76c225147134124c0d89
#
_cell.length_a   1.000
_cell.length_b   1.000
_cell.length_c   1.000
_cell.angle_alpha   90.00
_cell.angle_beta   90.00
_cell.angle_gamma   90.00
#
_symmetry.space_group_name_H-M   'P 1'
#
loop_
_entity.id
_entity.type
_entity.pdbx_description
1 polymer ?
#
loop_
_entity_poly.entity_id
_entity_poly.type
_entity_poly.pdbx_seq_one_letter_code
_entity_poly.pdbx_strand_id
1 'polypeptide(L)'
;MAICTNCEAELPWLGGHCQRCALPLSDSGLTCGNCLKNPPSFNRVEAPWRYAFPIDSLITRFKHQAKWPVGRLLGELLSQHLLHAFDEGLPRPDLLLPVPLADRRQRQRGFNQAAMLAQWLSASLQLPWQDTWLQRVIDTPAQQQLDAATRKRNLRRAFALAPHGRVAGLHLALIDDVLTTGATAESLARLLSKTGATRVDIYCLARTPKPGD
;
A
#
# COMPACT_ATOMS: atom_id res chain seq x y z
N MET A 1 7.51 2.95 -20.55
CA MET A 1 8.16 4.29 -20.66
C MET A 1 9.44 4.20 -19.84
N ALA A 2 10.59 4.61 -20.35
CA ALA A 2 11.84 4.54 -19.61
C ALA A 2 12.11 5.89 -18.90
N ILE A 3 12.66 5.83 -17.70
CA ILE A 3 13.24 6.99 -17.01
C ILE A 3 14.77 6.94 -17.20
N CYS A 4 15.42 8.08 -17.39
CA CYS A 4 16.88 8.08 -17.44
C CYS A 4 17.48 8.01 -16.03
N THR A 5 18.70 7.49 -15.92
CA THR A 5 19.38 7.27 -14.64
C THR A 5 19.45 8.54 -13.77
N ASN A 6 19.68 9.71 -14.37
CA ASN A 6 19.75 10.96 -13.61
C ASN A 6 18.38 11.34 -13.01
N CYS A 7 17.29 11.24 -13.80
CA CYS A 7 15.95 11.51 -13.27
C CYS A 7 15.53 10.48 -12.20
N GLU A 8 15.95 9.24 -12.33
CA GLU A 8 15.68 8.20 -11.34
C GLU A 8 16.43 8.47 -10.04
N ALA A 9 17.70 8.88 -10.11
CA ALA A 9 18.51 9.23 -8.94
C ALA A 9 17.95 10.42 -8.15
N GLU A 10 17.24 11.34 -8.82
CA GLU A 10 16.61 12.52 -8.20
C GLU A 10 15.24 12.22 -7.56
N LEU A 11 14.72 10.99 -7.67
CA LEU A 11 13.48 10.63 -6.98
C LEU A 11 13.65 10.70 -5.46
N PRO A 12 12.60 11.06 -4.71
CA PRO A 12 12.66 11.21 -3.25
C PRO A 12 12.70 9.84 -2.56
N TRP A 13 13.79 9.10 -2.77
CA TRP A 13 13.98 7.77 -2.20
C TRP A 13 13.78 7.75 -0.69
N LEU A 14 13.11 6.72 -0.20
CA LEU A 14 12.89 6.52 1.21
C LEU A 14 14.19 6.02 1.85
N GLY A 15 14.94 6.92 2.49
CA GLY A 15 16.15 6.58 3.25
C GLY A 15 15.83 5.83 4.54
N GLY A 16 16.44 6.23 5.66
CA GLY A 16 16.14 5.66 6.97
C GLY A 16 14.64 5.67 7.28
N HIS A 17 14.11 4.55 7.73
CA HIS A 17 12.67 4.41 8.00
C HIS A 17 12.36 3.31 9.02
N CYS A 18 11.16 3.37 9.57
CA CYS A 18 10.66 2.36 10.49
C CYS A 18 10.49 1.00 9.80
N GLN A 19 11.12 -0.05 10.32
CA GLN A 19 11.04 -1.42 9.79
C GLN A 19 9.61 -1.96 9.66
N ARG A 20 8.67 -1.44 10.45
CA ARG A 20 7.27 -1.89 10.41
C ARG A 20 6.39 -1.08 9.47
N CYS A 21 6.39 0.24 9.60
CA CYS A 21 5.42 1.08 8.90
C CYS A 21 6.03 2.02 7.87
N ALA A 22 7.33 1.85 7.59
CA ALA A 22 8.10 2.66 6.65
C ALA A 22 8.03 4.20 6.92
N LEU A 23 7.65 4.62 8.14
CA LEU A 23 7.70 6.03 8.50
C LEU A 23 9.14 6.53 8.38
N PRO A 24 9.43 7.64 7.68
CA PRO A 24 10.77 8.21 7.61
C PRO A 24 11.37 8.41 9.01
N LEU A 25 12.62 8.04 9.17
CA LEU A 25 13.43 8.19 10.38
C LEU A 25 14.83 8.65 9.97
N SER A 26 15.63 9.13 10.93
CA SER A 26 17.03 9.49 10.68
C SER A 26 17.87 8.28 10.26
N ASP A 27 17.58 7.11 10.84
CA ASP A 27 18.38 5.90 10.67
C ASP A 27 17.55 4.72 10.19
N SER A 28 18.20 3.80 9.48
CA SER A 28 17.63 2.52 9.07
C SER A 28 17.66 1.51 10.21
N GLY A 29 16.81 0.49 10.14
CA GLY A 29 16.82 -0.60 11.13
C GLY A 29 16.07 -0.30 12.43
N LEU A 30 15.49 0.88 12.59
CA LEU A 30 14.76 1.29 13.78
C LEU A 30 13.25 1.00 13.67
N THR A 31 12.60 0.90 14.82
CA THR A 31 11.12 0.89 14.91
C THR A 31 10.65 2.20 15.54
N CYS A 32 9.72 2.91 14.90
CA CYS A 32 9.23 4.20 15.40
C CYS A 32 8.45 4.02 16.71
N GLY A 33 8.44 5.08 17.54
CA GLY A 33 7.79 5.06 18.87
C GLY A 33 6.30 4.68 18.82
N ASN A 34 5.58 4.97 17.71
CA ASN A 34 4.19 4.53 17.57
C ASN A 34 4.09 3.00 17.39
N CYS A 35 4.94 2.41 16.54
CA CYS A 35 4.95 0.97 16.32
C CYS A 35 5.47 0.19 17.53
N LEU A 36 6.32 0.79 18.36
CA LEU A 36 6.75 0.20 19.64
C LEU A 36 5.59 0.15 20.65
N LYS A 37 4.85 1.27 20.78
CA LYS A 37 3.72 1.38 21.73
C LYS A 37 2.47 0.63 21.25
N ASN A 38 2.18 0.69 19.97
CA ASN A 38 0.99 0.15 19.33
C ASN A 38 1.38 -0.60 18.04
N PRO A 39 1.86 -1.84 18.15
CA PRO A 39 2.24 -2.62 16.97
C PRO A 39 1.08 -2.73 15.99
N PRO A 40 1.29 -2.43 14.69
CA PRO A 40 0.24 -2.63 13.69
C PRO A 40 -0.04 -4.10 13.44
N SER A 41 -1.23 -4.40 12.90
CA SER A 41 -1.63 -5.76 12.52
C SER A 41 -0.93 -6.27 11.26
N PHE A 42 -0.32 -5.41 10.47
CA PHE A 42 0.56 -5.80 9.37
C PHE A 42 2.00 -5.97 9.86
N ASN A 43 2.76 -6.80 9.14
CA ASN A 43 4.13 -7.16 9.54
C ASN A 43 5.16 -6.14 9.06
N ARG A 44 5.03 -5.67 7.80
CA ARG A 44 6.00 -4.77 7.19
C ARG A 44 5.35 -3.90 6.09
N VAL A 45 5.96 -2.76 5.82
CA VAL A 45 5.63 -1.90 4.69
C VAL A 45 6.87 -1.74 3.83
N GLU A 46 6.72 -1.99 2.52
CA GLU A 46 7.71 -1.68 1.50
C GLU A 46 7.19 -0.49 0.67
N ALA A 47 8.00 0.56 0.62
CA ALA A 47 7.73 1.77 -0.15
C ALA A 47 9.06 2.38 -0.61
N PRO A 48 9.32 2.49 -1.93
CA PRO A 48 10.58 3.04 -2.40
C PRO A 48 10.73 4.54 -2.12
N TRP A 49 9.62 5.30 -2.04
CA TRP A 49 9.70 6.76 -1.99
C TRP A 49 8.99 7.40 -0.81
N ARG A 50 9.47 8.58 -0.43
CA ARG A 50 8.69 9.55 0.33
C ARG A 50 7.62 10.14 -0.57
N TYR A 51 6.44 10.44 0.00
CA TYR A 51 5.39 11.16 -0.72
C TYR A 51 5.75 12.64 -0.80
N ALA A 52 6.60 13.00 -1.75
CA ALA A 52 7.12 14.33 -2.02
C ALA A 52 7.29 14.51 -3.54
N PHE A 53 7.58 15.74 -4.00
CA PHE A 53 7.84 16.02 -5.40
C PHE A 53 9.10 15.24 -5.89
N PRO A 54 9.07 14.64 -7.09
CA PRO A 54 7.99 14.63 -8.09
C PRO A 54 6.98 13.46 -7.93
N ILE A 55 7.19 12.54 -7.02
CA ILE A 55 6.39 11.32 -6.85
C ILE A 55 4.91 11.63 -6.53
N ASP A 56 4.64 12.60 -5.67
CA ASP A 56 3.29 13.06 -5.34
C ASP A 56 2.51 13.52 -6.58
N SER A 57 3.18 14.29 -7.44
CA SER A 57 2.63 14.80 -8.69
C SER A 57 2.38 13.68 -9.71
N LEU A 58 3.31 12.72 -9.82
CA LEU A 58 3.18 11.56 -10.70
C LEU A 58 2.02 10.66 -10.26
N ILE A 59 1.93 10.34 -8.96
CA ILE A 59 0.82 9.57 -8.39
C ILE A 59 -0.52 10.30 -8.60
N THR A 60 -0.56 11.62 -8.41
CA THR A 60 -1.76 12.43 -8.64
C THR A 60 -2.22 12.38 -10.10
N ARG A 61 -1.30 12.48 -11.06
CA ARG A 61 -1.61 12.33 -12.49
C ARG A 61 -2.13 10.93 -12.83
N PHE A 62 -1.53 9.89 -12.26
CA PHE A 62 -2.02 8.52 -12.41
C PHE A 62 -3.44 8.38 -11.85
N LYS A 63 -3.67 8.84 -10.61
CA LYS A 63 -4.96 8.71 -9.90
C LYS A 63 -6.11 9.48 -10.54
N HIS A 64 -5.86 10.71 -11.00
CA HIS A 64 -6.92 11.65 -11.35
C HIS A 64 -6.99 12.00 -12.83
N GLN A 65 -5.92 11.75 -13.58
CA GLN A 65 -5.86 12.04 -15.01
C GLN A 65 -5.74 10.77 -15.86
N ALA A 66 -5.84 9.58 -15.24
CA ALA A 66 -5.68 8.29 -15.92
C ALA A 66 -4.39 8.20 -16.79
N LYS A 67 -3.30 8.83 -16.34
CA LYS A 67 -2.01 8.77 -17.04
C LYS A 67 -1.35 7.40 -16.79
N TRP A 68 -1.92 6.37 -17.40
CA TRP A 68 -1.48 4.97 -17.23
C TRP A 68 -0.01 4.73 -17.54
N PRO A 69 0.63 5.37 -18.55
CA PRO A 69 2.07 5.22 -18.76
C PRO A 69 2.90 5.64 -17.54
N VAL A 70 2.45 6.69 -16.82
CA VAL A 70 3.10 7.12 -15.57
C VAL A 70 2.90 6.08 -14.47
N GLY A 71 1.67 5.58 -14.30
CA GLY A 71 1.38 4.50 -13.33
C GLY A 71 2.17 3.24 -13.63
N ARG A 72 2.32 2.89 -14.92
CA ARG A 72 3.12 1.75 -15.36
C ARG A 72 4.61 1.91 -15.00
N LEU A 73 5.19 3.08 -15.25
CA LEU A 73 6.57 3.39 -14.86
C LEU A 73 6.77 3.24 -13.34
N LEU A 74 5.87 3.83 -12.54
CA LEU A 74 5.94 3.72 -11.08
C LEU A 74 5.82 2.26 -10.61
N GLY A 75 4.96 1.46 -11.24
CA GLY A 75 4.83 0.04 -10.97
C GLY A 75 6.07 -0.77 -11.35
N GLU A 76 6.73 -0.44 -12.46
CA GLU A 76 8.00 -1.06 -12.89
C GLU A 76 9.11 -0.78 -11.88
N LEU A 77 9.26 0.48 -11.44
CA LEU A 77 10.25 0.86 -10.43
C LEU A 77 9.97 0.22 -9.06
N LEU A 78 8.69 0.14 -8.64
CA LEU A 78 8.31 -0.60 -7.44
C LEU A 78 8.63 -2.09 -7.56
N SER A 79 8.43 -2.69 -8.75
CA SER A 79 8.79 -4.09 -8.98
C SER A 79 10.29 -4.33 -8.80
N GLN A 80 11.13 -3.44 -9.33
CA GLN A 80 12.59 -3.52 -9.19
C GLN A 80 13.01 -3.40 -7.71
N HIS A 81 12.40 -2.45 -6.98
CA HIS A 81 12.63 -2.31 -5.54
C HIS A 81 12.27 -3.58 -4.76
N LEU A 82 11.12 -4.19 -5.06
CA LEU A 82 10.67 -5.41 -4.41
C LEU A 82 11.55 -6.63 -4.77
N LEU A 83 11.97 -6.76 -6.03
CA LEU A 83 12.89 -7.82 -6.44
C LEU A 83 14.20 -7.73 -5.66
N HIS A 84 14.80 -6.54 -5.58
CA HIS A 84 16.00 -6.31 -4.79
C HIS A 84 15.77 -6.65 -3.29
N ALA A 85 14.65 -6.21 -2.71
CA ALA A 85 14.31 -6.54 -1.33
C ALA A 85 14.15 -8.06 -1.10
N PHE A 86 13.59 -8.80 -2.06
CA PHE A 86 13.48 -10.27 -2.00
C PHE A 86 14.86 -10.94 -2.06
N ASP A 87 15.76 -10.43 -2.90
CA ASP A 87 17.14 -10.93 -2.99
C ASP A 87 17.92 -10.67 -1.68
N GLU A 88 17.57 -9.59 -0.96
CA GLU A 88 18.10 -9.27 0.38
C GLU A 88 17.36 -9.99 1.53
N GLY A 89 16.46 -10.91 1.23
CA GLY A 89 15.83 -11.78 2.23
C GLY A 89 14.45 -11.34 2.71
N LEU A 90 13.80 -10.36 2.07
CA LEU A 90 12.39 -10.10 2.31
C LEU A 90 11.58 -11.35 1.89
N PRO A 91 10.76 -11.94 2.79
CA PRO A 91 9.93 -13.07 2.43
C PRO A 91 8.95 -12.73 1.30
N ARG A 92 8.89 -13.58 0.28
CA ARG A 92 7.95 -13.42 -0.84
C ARG A 92 6.53 -13.77 -0.40
N PRO A 93 5.52 -12.97 -0.73
CA PRO A 93 4.13 -13.31 -0.44
C PRO A 93 3.61 -14.40 -1.37
N ASP A 94 2.61 -15.14 -0.90
CA ASP A 94 1.90 -16.13 -1.71
C ASP A 94 0.90 -15.47 -2.67
N LEU A 95 0.37 -14.27 -2.32
CA LEU A 95 -0.69 -13.61 -3.06
C LEU A 95 -0.68 -12.10 -2.87
N LEU A 96 -0.93 -11.36 -3.96
CA LEU A 96 -1.13 -9.92 -3.95
C LEU A 96 -2.63 -9.59 -3.91
N LEU A 97 -3.02 -8.70 -3.00
CA LEU A 97 -4.40 -8.24 -2.83
C LEU A 97 -4.46 -6.71 -2.94
N PRO A 98 -5.06 -6.14 -3.99
CA PRO A 98 -5.22 -4.70 -4.08
C PRO A 98 -6.19 -4.18 -3.03
N VAL A 99 -5.87 -3.03 -2.44
CA VAL A 99 -6.77 -2.31 -1.56
C VAL A 99 -8.03 -1.90 -2.34
N PRO A 100 -9.24 -2.32 -1.87
CA PRO A 100 -10.47 -2.02 -2.59
C PRO A 100 -10.83 -0.54 -2.46
N LEU A 101 -11.20 0.06 -3.59
CA LEU A 101 -11.69 1.43 -3.65
C LEU A 101 -13.18 1.48 -3.27
N ALA A 102 -13.64 2.61 -2.72
CA ALA A 102 -15.07 2.82 -2.53
C ALA A 102 -15.78 2.92 -3.89
N ASP A 103 -16.96 2.32 -4.04
CA ASP A 103 -17.71 2.27 -5.30
C ASP A 103 -17.91 3.64 -5.94
N ARG A 104 -18.23 4.66 -5.12
CA ARG A 104 -18.36 6.03 -5.60
C ARG A 104 -17.06 6.53 -6.24
N ARG A 105 -15.91 6.28 -5.59
CA ARG A 105 -14.60 6.69 -6.11
C ARG A 105 -14.22 5.89 -7.34
N GLN A 106 -14.55 4.60 -7.38
CA GLN A 106 -14.30 3.75 -8.53
C GLN A 106 -15.11 4.21 -9.74
N ARG A 107 -16.41 4.52 -9.56
CA ARG A 107 -17.26 5.10 -10.62
C ARG A 107 -16.74 6.46 -11.10
N GLN A 108 -16.33 7.34 -10.18
CA GLN A 108 -15.80 8.65 -10.51
C GLN A 108 -14.46 8.59 -11.24
N ARG A 109 -13.60 7.63 -10.89
CA ARG A 109 -12.23 7.49 -11.41
C ARG A 109 -12.17 6.58 -12.65
N GLY A 110 -13.12 5.66 -12.78
CA GLY A 110 -13.18 4.66 -13.84
C GLY A 110 -12.31 3.42 -13.60
N PHE A 111 -11.40 3.44 -12.62
CA PHE A 111 -10.50 2.33 -12.31
C PHE A 111 -10.04 2.34 -10.85
N ASN A 112 -9.53 1.19 -10.39
CA ASN A 112 -8.82 1.08 -9.11
C ASN A 112 -7.31 1.06 -9.36
N GLN A 113 -6.59 2.10 -8.93
CA GLN A 113 -5.14 2.23 -9.10
C GLN A 113 -4.36 1.11 -8.39
N ALA A 114 -4.83 0.65 -7.23
CA ALA A 114 -4.21 -0.45 -6.51
C ALA A 114 -4.34 -1.78 -7.28
N ALA A 115 -5.49 -2.01 -7.95
CA ALA A 115 -5.68 -3.19 -8.79
C ALA A 115 -4.77 -3.16 -10.03
N MET A 116 -4.61 -2.00 -10.68
CA MET A 116 -3.66 -1.86 -11.79
C MET A 116 -2.22 -2.11 -11.35
N LEU A 117 -1.82 -1.55 -10.21
CA LEU A 117 -0.49 -1.82 -9.64
C LEU A 117 -0.32 -3.31 -9.32
N ALA A 118 -1.30 -3.96 -8.67
CA ALA A 118 -1.25 -5.38 -8.36
C ALA A 118 -1.10 -6.25 -9.61
N GLN A 119 -1.82 -5.92 -10.68
CA GLN A 119 -1.71 -6.62 -11.97
C GLN A 119 -0.30 -6.50 -12.57
N TRP A 120 0.28 -5.30 -12.57
CA TRP A 120 1.62 -5.08 -13.10
C TRP A 120 2.70 -5.75 -12.24
N LEU A 121 2.59 -5.64 -10.91
CA LEU A 121 3.47 -6.32 -9.97
C LEU A 121 3.38 -7.85 -10.12
N SER A 122 2.17 -8.40 -10.26
CA SER A 122 1.95 -9.83 -10.48
C SER A 122 2.75 -10.34 -11.69
N ALA A 123 2.68 -9.64 -12.80
CA ALA A 123 3.41 -10.01 -14.02
C ALA A 123 4.94 -9.92 -13.83
N SER A 124 5.43 -8.85 -13.18
CA SER A 124 6.87 -8.62 -13.01
C SER A 124 7.49 -9.52 -11.93
N LEU A 125 6.77 -9.77 -10.83
CA LEU A 125 7.24 -10.55 -9.68
C LEU A 125 6.91 -12.04 -9.81
N GLN A 126 6.11 -12.42 -10.82
CA GLN A 126 5.57 -13.78 -11.01
C GLN A 126 4.81 -14.27 -9.75
N LEU A 127 3.97 -13.39 -9.20
CA LEU A 127 3.13 -13.68 -8.04
C LEU A 127 1.65 -13.65 -8.46
N PRO A 128 0.80 -14.55 -7.96
CA PRO A 128 -0.64 -14.49 -8.20
C PRO A 128 -1.24 -13.25 -7.55
N TRP A 129 -2.37 -12.77 -8.08
CA TRP A 129 -3.13 -11.68 -7.50
C TRP A 129 -4.64 -11.92 -7.61
N GLN A 130 -5.41 -11.27 -6.72
CA GLN A 130 -6.87 -11.38 -6.69
C GLN A 130 -7.49 -10.04 -6.33
N ASP A 131 -8.35 -9.49 -7.20
CA ASP A 131 -8.99 -8.19 -7.02
C ASP A 131 -10.40 -8.27 -6.42
N THR A 132 -10.98 -9.47 -6.37
CA THR A 132 -12.37 -9.69 -5.91
C THR A 132 -12.47 -10.19 -4.47
N TRP A 133 -11.36 -10.59 -3.86
CA TRP A 133 -11.38 -11.17 -2.51
C TRP A 133 -11.60 -10.13 -1.41
N LEU A 134 -11.07 -8.93 -1.57
CA LEU A 134 -11.29 -7.84 -0.64
C LEU A 134 -12.37 -6.90 -1.19
N GLN A 135 -13.36 -6.62 -0.38
CA GLN A 135 -14.48 -5.75 -0.74
C GLN A 135 -14.60 -4.60 0.26
N ARG A 136 -14.91 -3.42 -0.24
CA ARG A 136 -15.28 -2.28 0.59
C ARG A 136 -16.80 -2.21 0.68
N VAL A 137 -17.35 -2.64 1.82
CA VAL A 137 -18.81 -2.78 2.04
C VAL A 137 -19.47 -1.52 2.59
N ILE A 138 -18.69 -0.58 3.13
CA ILE A 138 -19.19 0.72 3.61
C ILE A 138 -18.44 1.82 2.90
N ASP A 139 -19.18 2.64 2.16
CA ASP A 139 -18.66 3.91 1.65
C ASP A 139 -18.61 4.91 2.81
N THR A 140 -17.47 4.99 3.50
CA THR A 140 -17.27 6.01 4.52
C THR A 140 -16.98 7.33 3.81
N PRO A 141 -17.93 8.30 3.81
CA PRO A 141 -17.65 9.61 3.25
C PRO A 141 -16.45 10.22 3.98
N ALA A 142 -15.69 11.03 3.24
CA ALA A 142 -14.66 11.87 3.85
C ALA A 142 -15.37 12.96 4.69
N GLN A 143 -15.97 12.55 5.81
CA GLN A 143 -16.61 13.48 6.73
C GLN A 143 -15.51 14.17 7.53
N GLN A 144 -15.22 15.40 7.15
CA GLN A 144 -14.27 16.29 7.84
C GLN A 144 -14.68 16.58 9.31
N GLN A 145 -15.89 16.19 9.73
CA GLN A 145 -16.47 16.47 11.04
C GLN A 145 -16.47 15.30 12.03
N LEU A 146 -16.04 14.10 11.65
CA LEU A 146 -15.98 12.96 12.58
C LEU A 146 -14.67 12.96 13.38
N ASP A 147 -14.78 12.66 14.68
CA ASP A 147 -13.61 12.43 15.53
C ASP A 147 -12.77 11.20 15.05
N ALA A 148 -11.49 11.16 15.47
CA ALA A 148 -10.56 10.12 15.06
C ALA A 148 -10.99 8.71 15.50
N ALA A 149 -11.70 8.57 16.64
CA ALA A 149 -12.15 7.29 17.17
C ALA A 149 -13.32 6.74 16.35
N THR A 150 -14.26 7.58 15.96
CA THR A 150 -15.39 7.22 15.09
C THR A 150 -14.92 6.87 13.68
N ARG A 151 -13.96 7.64 13.11
CA ARG A 151 -13.30 7.28 11.84
C ARG A 151 -12.64 5.91 11.91
N LYS A 152 -11.93 5.60 12.98
CA LYS A 152 -11.27 4.31 13.20
C LYS A 152 -12.29 3.16 13.34
N ARG A 153 -13.44 3.36 14.03
CA ARG A 153 -14.53 2.38 14.13
C ARG A 153 -15.20 2.11 12.79
N ASN A 154 -15.53 3.18 12.05
CA ASN A 154 -16.16 3.07 10.73
C ASN A 154 -15.26 2.33 9.74
N LEU A 155 -13.96 2.63 9.75
CA LEU A 155 -13.00 1.96 8.89
C LEU A 155 -12.84 0.46 9.21
N ARG A 156 -12.96 0.05 10.49
CA ARG A 156 -12.90 -1.37 10.89
C ARG A 156 -14.03 -2.23 10.32
N ARG A 157 -15.17 -1.64 10.00
CA ARG A 157 -16.35 -2.32 9.41
C ARG A 157 -16.45 -2.07 7.89
N ALA A 158 -15.55 -1.27 7.34
CA ALA A 158 -15.61 -0.84 5.95
C ALA A 158 -15.22 -1.93 4.95
N PHE A 159 -14.57 -3.00 5.41
CA PHE A 159 -14.03 -4.05 4.56
C PHE A 159 -14.53 -5.42 4.94
N ALA A 160 -14.72 -6.28 3.95
CA ALA A 160 -15.06 -7.69 4.10
C ALA A 160 -14.20 -8.57 3.19
N LEU A 161 -13.98 -9.80 3.60
CA LEU A 161 -13.47 -10.86 2.73
C LEU A 161 -14.65 -11.49 2.01
N ALA A 162 -14.53 -11.65 0.69
CA ALA A 162 -15.55 -12.33 -0.10
C ALA A 162 -15.67 -13.82 0.31
N PRO A 163 -16.86 -14.44 0.19
CA PRO A 163 -17.08 -15.84 0.62
C PRO A 163 -16.14 -16.87 -0.05
N HIS A 164 -15.65 -16.56 -1.24
CA HIS A 164 -14.70 -17.40 -1.99
C HIS A 164 -13.24 -17.11 -1.69
N GLY A 165 -12.93 -16.07 -0.89
CA GLY A 165 -11.55 -15.73 -0.51
C GLY A 165 -10.95 -16.79 0.42
N ARG A 166 -9.79 -17.32 0.06
CA ARG A 166 -9.08 -18.36 0.82
C ARG A 166 -7.73 -17.82 1.28
N VAL A 167 -7.69 -17.20 2.45
CA VAL A 167 -6.50 -16.51 2.99
C VAL A 167 -5.82 -17.24 4.13
N ALA A 168 -6.45 -18.30 4.66
CA ALA A 168 -5.90 -19.05 5.78
C ALA A 168 -4.58 -19.73 5.40
N GLY A 169 -3.57 -19.57 6.25
CA GLY A 169 -2.23 -20.10 6.05
C GLY A 169 -1.34 -19.31 5.11
N LEU A 170 -1.86 -18.28 4.42
CA LEU A 170 -1.10 -17.53 3.41
C LEU A 170 -0.34 -16.34 4.01
N HIS A 171 0.81 -16.03 3.39
CA HIS A 171 1.48 -14.75 3.45
C HIS A 171 0.93 -13.84 2.34
N LEU A 172 0.33 -12.73 2.69
CA LEU A 172 -0.36 -11.82 1.78
C LEU A 172 0.36 -10.48 1.68
N ALA A 173 0.37 -9.88 0.49
CA ALA A 173 0.78 -8.49 0.33
C ALA A 173 -0.42 -7.64 -0.12
N LEU A 174 -0.78 -6.64 0.67
CA LEU A 174 -1.74 -5.60 0.30
C LEU A 174 -1.04 -4.57 -0.59
N ILE A 175 -1.65 -4.29 -1.74
CA ILE A 175 -1.12 -3.31 -2.69
C ILE A 175 -1.93 -2.01 -2.58
N ASP A 176 -1.24 -0.90 -2.37
CA ASP A 176 -1.83 0.45 -2.37
C ASP A 176 -0.91 1.43 -3.11
N ASP A 177 -1.37 2.64 -3.38
CA ASP A 177 -0.53 3.66 -4.01
C ASP A 177 0.24 4.50 -2.98
N VAL A 178 -0.40 4.95 -1.90
CA VAL A 178 0.23 5.77 -0.86
C VAL A 178 -0.21 5.34 0.53
N LEU A 179 0.76 5.04 1.37
CA LEU A 179 0.50 4.82 2.79
C LEU A 179 0.57 6.16 3.54
N THR A 180 -0.59 6.69 3.94
CA THR A 180 -0.69 7.92 4.73
C THR A 180 -0.65 7.62 6.23
N THR A 181 -1.78 7.56 6.90
CA THR A 181 -1.87 7.20 8.33
C THR A 181 -1.75 5.70 8.59
N GLY A 182 -1.85 4.87 7.55
CA GLY A 182 -1.91 3.42 7.65
C GLY A 182 -3.25 2.85 8.14
N ALA A 183 -4.27 3.69 8.34
CA ALA A 183 -5.54 3.24 8.93
C ALA A 183 -6.28 2.22 8.06
N THR A 184 -6.24 2.36 6.73
CA THR A 184 -6.80 1.40 5.77
C THR A 184 -6.04 0.09 5.82
N ALA A 185 -4.70 0.15 5.74
CA ALA A 185 -3.82 -1.01 5.82
C ALA A 185 -4.01 -1.78 7.13
N GLU A 186 -4.07 -1.08 8.27
CA GLU A 186 -4.35 -1.66 9.59
C GLU A 186 -5.70 -2.38 9.65
N SER A 187 -6.75 -1.78 9.06
CA SER A 187 -8.08 -2.39 9.04
C SER A 187 -8.12 -3.68 8.22
N LEU A 188 -7.51 -3.65 7.03
CA LEU A 188 -7.43 -4.80 6.14
C LEU A 188 -6.53 -5.91 6.70
N ALA A 189 -5.35 -5.55 7.21
CA ALA A 189 -4.43 -6.51 7.81
C ALA A 189 -5.08 -7.22 9.01
N ARG A 190 -5.78 -6.48 9.86
CA ARG A 190 -6.54 -7.05 10.99
C ARG A 190 -7.65 -8.01 10.51
N LEU A 191 -8.36 -7.67 9.44
CA LEU A 191 -9.37 -8.55 8.83
C LEU A 191 -8.72 -9.85 8.37
N LEU A 192 -7.64 -9.76 7.58
CA LEU A 192 -6.94 -10.90 7.02
C LEU A 192 -6.31 -11.81 8.09
N SER A 193 -5.67 -11.23 9.10
CA SER A 193 -5.11 -12.01 10.22
C SER A 193 -6.22 -12.73 11.01
N LYS A 194 -7.38 -12.10 11.24
CA LYS A 194 -8.52 -12.75 11.89
C LYS A 194 -9.13 -13.88 11.05
N THR A 195 -8.97 -13.84 9.75
CA THR A 195 -9.44 -14.91 8.83
C THR A 195 -8.36 -15.94 8.53
N GLY A 196 -7.23 -15.90 9.26
CA GLY A 196 -6.22 -16.95 9.26
C GLY A 196 -4.98 -16.70 8.40
N ALA A 197 -4.81 -15.50 7.84
CA ALA A 197 -3.54 -15.16 7.17
C ALA A 197 -2.38 -15.22 8.18
N THR A 198 -1.27 -15.84 7.80
CA THR A 198 -0.08 -16.01 8.65
C THR A 198 0.77 -14.76 8.70
N ARG A 199 0.77 -13.99 7.62
CA ARG A 199 1.53 -12.76 7.47
C ARG A 199 0.81 -11.80 6.52
N VAL A 200 0.87 -10.50 6.81
CA VAL A 200 0.33 -9.45 5.94
C VAL A 200 1.37 -8.34 5.81
N ASP A 201 1.90 -8.16 4.62
CA ASP A 201 2.79 -7.05 4.27
C ASP A 201 2.03 -6.02 3.42
N ILE A 202 2.56 -4.80 3.32
CA ILE A 202 1.99 -3.71 2.54
C ILE A 202 3.03 -3.27 1.52
N TYR A 203 2.68 -3.26 0.22
CA TYR A 203 3.54 -2.71 -0.83
C TYR A 203 2.85 -1.49 -1.43
N CYS A 204 3.52 -0.35 -1.41
CA CYS A 204 2.98 0.90 -1.93
C CYS A 204 4.06 1.75 -2.62
N LEU A 205 3.64 2.70 -3.45
CA LEU A 205 4.58 3.57 -4.16
C LEU A 205 5.28 4.54 -3.20
N ALA A 206 4.53 5.11 -2.25
CA ALA A 206 5.10 6.14 -1.40
C ALA A 206 4.53 6.13 0.03
N ARG A 207 5.37 6.59 0.95
CA ARG A 207 5.04 6.80 2.36
C ARG A 207 5.01 8.28 2.70
N THR A 208 3.91 8.77 3.27
CA THR A 208 3.87 10.15 3.78
C THR A 208 4.64 10.26 5.10
N PRO A 209 5.40 11.34 5.32
CA PRO A 209 5.96 11.65 6.63
C PRO A 209 4.84 11.91 7.66
N LYS A 210 5.19 12.06 8.93
CA LYS A 210 4.25 12.59 9.92
C LYS A 210 3.90 14.05 9.62
N PRO A 211 2.65 14.48 9.93
CA PRO A 211 2.37 15.91 9.93
C PRO A 211 3.33 16.63 10.89
N GLY A 212 4.09 17.59 10.36
CA GLY A 212 5.04 18.40 11.14
C GLY A 212 6.50 17.94 11.07
N ASP A 213 6.82 16.86 10.34
CA ASP A 213 8.19 16.45 10.01
C ASP A 213 8.60 16.99 8.63
#